data_aeef33f856f0f2fd70ca8d343e38d1d1
#
_entry.id   aeef33f856f0f2fd70ca8d343e38d1d1
#
_cell.length_a   1.000
_cell.length_b   1.000
_cell.length_c   1.000
_cell.angle_alpha   90.00
_cell.angle_beta   90.00
_cell.angle_gamma   90.00
#
_symmetry.space_group_name_H-M   'P 1'
#
loop_
_entity.id
_entity.type
_entity.pdbx_description
1 polymer ?
#
loop_
_entity_poly.entity_id
_entity_poly.type
_entity_poly.pdbx_seq_one_letter_code
_entity_poly.pdbx_strand_id
1 'polypeptide(L)'
;MPKTPRRPDGVVLEQPAALPSPQDRAAARGVVALREPLADKDVEDVIRAYIRAFEREDIDALIQLLAADSGPIGRPGASSRIHLIELWKTKMKNFEYQRLAGTAVARISQLEKHTYETLGALSGGPTRPPEMRPGDIYVRVPIAVPRIGSEQLFGDILVLMLRREDGRLKIAGQAEENVN
;
A
#
# COMPACT_ATOMS: atom_id res chain seq x y z
N MET A 1 -2.02 85.86 -9.47
CA MET A 1 -2.23 84.63 -10.21
C MET A 1 -1.79 83.48 -9.33
N PRO A 2 -2.67 82.61 -8.86
CA PRO A 2 -2.27 81.45 -8.03
C PRO A 2 -1.73 80.40 -8.91
N LYS A 3 -0.54 79.84 -8.55
CA LYS A 3 0.10 78.71 -9.21
C LYS A 3 -0.67 77.42 -8.90
N THR A 4 -1.16 76.77 -9.95
CA THR A 4 -1.76 75.43 -9.88
C THR A 4 -0.69 74.41 -9.45
N PRO A 5 -0.92 73.56 -8.46
CA PRO A 5 0.03 72.50 -8.12
C PRO A 5 0.04 71.42 -9.19
N ARG A 6 1.24 71.18 -9.75
CA ARG A 6 1.47 70.00 -10.60
C ARG A 6 1.22 68.71 -9.81
N ARG A 7 0.31 67.87 -10.30
CA ARG A 7 0.22 66.49 -9.87
C ARG A 7 1.55 65.77 -10.18
N PRO A 8 2.09 65.01 -9.25
CA PRO A 8 3.19 64.09 -9.55
C PRO A 8 2.68 63.07 -10.55
N ASP A 9 3.50 62.81 -11.57
CA ASP A 9 3.24 61.85 -12.64
C ASP A 9 2.88 60.52 -12.05
N GLY A 10 1.82 59.91 -12.59
CA GLY A 10 1.24 58.67 -12.10
C GLY A 10 2.26 57.54 -12.11
N VAL A 11 2.56 57.07 -10.92
CA VAL A 11 3.11 55.76 -10.74
C VAL A 11 2.05 54.79 -11.20
N VAL A 12 2.26 54.19 -12.36
CA VAL A 12 1.47 53.03 -12.83
C VAL A 12 1.76 51.94 -11.82
N LEU A 13 0.83 51.72 -10.89
CA LEU A 13 0.88 50.54 -10.03
C LEU A 13 0.69 49.35 -10.97
N GLU A 14 1.79 48.65 -11.28
CA GLU A 14 1.69 47.34 -11.89
C GLU A 14 0.71 46.51 -11.06
N GLN A 15 -0.37 46.10 -11.68
CA GLN A 15 -1.28 45.16 -11.03
C GLN A 15 -0.43 43.89 -10.69
N PRO A 16 -0.43 43.48 -9.42
CA PRO A 16 0.28 42.28 -9.04
C PRO A 16 -0.24 41.15 -9.92
N ALA A 17 0.70 40.40 -10.54
CA ALA A 17 0.36 39.25 -11.35
C ALA A 17 -0.61 38.34 -10.58
N ALA A 18 -1.70 37.96 -11.23
CA ALA A 18 -2.69 37.10 -10.60
C ALA A 18 -2.00 35.85 -10.04
N LEU A 19 -2.21 35.59 -8.76
CA LEU A 19 -1.65 34.37 -8.15
C LEU A 19 -2.17 33.16 -8.89
N PRO A 20 -1.29 32.19 -9.25
CA PRO A 20 -1.72 30.98 -9.93
C PRO A 20 -2.81 30.26 -9.13
N SER A 21 -3.69 29.56 -9.83
CA SER A 21 -4.79 28.83 -9.19
C SER A 21 -4.26 27.83 -8.15
N PRO A 22 -5.07 27.42 -7.17
CA PRO A 22 -4.67 26.38 -6.24
C PRO A 22 -4.20 25.09 -6.92
N GLN A 23 -4.78 24.76 -8.08
CA GLN A 23 -4.38 23.60 -8.89
C GLN A 23 -3.01 23.78 -9.53
N ASP A 24 -2.74 24.97 -10.09
CA ASP A 24 -1.43 25.27 -10.68
C ASP A 24 -0.33 25.30 -9.62
N ARG A 25 -0.62 25.79 -8.43
CA ARG A 25 0.30 25.78 -7.29
C ARG A 25 0.59 24.36 -6.80
N ALA A 26 -0.42 23.50 -6.81
CA ALA A 26 -0.26 22.08 -6.43
C ALA A 26 0.62 21.35 -7.46
N ALA A 27 0.39 21.56 -8.75
CA ALA A 27 1.20 20.98 -9.81
C ALA A 27 2.66 21.46 -9.76
N ALA A 28 2.89 22.76 -9.54
CA ALA A 28 4.24 23.35 -9.45
C ALA A 28 5.04 22.85 -8.22
N ARG A 29 4.37 22.41 -7.17
CA ARG A 29 4.98 21.85 -5.95
C ARG A 29 5.16 20.34 -5.99
N GLY A 30 4.86 19.67 -7.11
CA GLY A 30 4.90 18.21 -7.22
C GLY A 30 3.89 17.51 -6.28
N VAL A 31 2.89 18.23 -5.80
CA VAL A 31 1.77 17.65 -5.08
C VAL A 31 1.00 16.82 -6.10
N VAL A 32 1.18 15.53 -5.99
CA VAL A 32 0.52 14.51 -6.82
C VAL A 32 -0.97 14.83 -6.90
N ALA A 33 -1.49 14.96 -8.14
CA ALA A 33 -2.91 14.97 -8.40
C ALA A 33 -3.59 13.92 -7.51
N LEU A 34 -4.72 14.28 -6.89
CA LEU A 34 -5.54 13.36 -6.09
C LEU A 34 -5.63 12.04 -6.84
N ARG A 35 -4.83 11.06 -6.41
CA ARG A 35 -4.93 9.71 -6.94
C ARG A 35 -6.32 9.24 -6.56
N GLU A 36 -7.05 8.71 -7.52
CA GLU A 36 -8.33 8.06 -7.23
C GLU A 36 -8.13 7.14 -6.02
N PRO A 37 -9.03 7.18 -5.03
CA PRO A 37 -8.99 6.25 -3.92
C PRO A 37 -8.92 4.84 -4.50
N LEU A 38 -8.06 3.99 -3.94
CA LEU A 38 -8.01 2.58 -4.34
C LEU A 38 -9.38 1.97 -4.09
N ALA A 39 -10.00 1.46 -5.12
CA ALA A 39 -11.28 0.77 -4.99
C ALA A 39 -11.10 -0.45 -4.09
N ASP A 40 -12.04 -0.69 -3.20
CA ASP A 40 -12.03 -1.86 -2.31
C ASP A 40 -11.85 -3.16 -3.10
N LYS A 41 -12.46 -3.20 -4.28
CA LYS A 41 -12.34 -4.32 -5.22
C LYS A 41 -10.90 -4.61 -5.63
N ASP A 42 -10.08 -3.59 -5.90
CA ASP A 42 -8.70 -3.79 -6.31
C ASP A 42 -7.87 -4.43 -5.19
N VAL A 43 -8.12 -4.03 -3.95
CA VAL A 43 -7.49 -4.62 -2.75
C VAL A 43 -7.92 -6.08 -2.60
N GLU A 44 -9.21 -6.36 -2.71
CA GLU A 44 -9.74 -7.72 -2.61
C GLU A 44 -9.19 -8.63 -3.73
N ASP A 45 -9.10 -8.13 -4.94
CA ASP A 45 -8.57 -8.89 -6.09
C ASP A 45 -7.11 -9.32 -5.87
N VAL A 46 -6.28 -8.44 -5.30
CA VAL A 46 -4.89 -8.80 -4.95
C VAL A 46 -4.85 -9.87 -3.87
N ILE A 47 -5.66 -9.74 -2.81
CA ILE A 47 -5.72 -10.73 -1.73
C ILE A 47 -6.18 -12.09 -2.28
N ARG A 48 -7.22 -12.11 -3.10
CA ARG A 48 -7.71 -13.35 -3.72
C ARG A 48 -6.66 -13.98 -4.65
N ALA A 49 -5.94 -13.16 -5.42
CA ALA A 49 -4.87 -13.64 -6.28
C ALA A 49 -3.71 -14.25 -5.46
N TYR A 50 -3.34 -13.62 -4.35
CA TYR A 50 -2.33 -14.11 -3.42
C TYR A 50 -2.72 -15.49 -2.85
N ILE A 51 -3.92 -15.61 -2.28
CA ILE A 51 -4.40 -16.88 -1.70
C ILE A 51 -4.47 -17.96 -2.78
N ARG A 52 -5.00 -17.64 -3.96
CA ARG A 52 -5.10 -18.60 -5.07
C ARG A 52 -3.75 -19.08 -5.56
N ALA A 53 -2.73 -18.20 -5.57
CA ALA A 53 -1.38 -18.59 -5.96
C ALA A 53 -0.77 -19.56 -4.94
N PHE A 54 -1.01 -19.38 -3.65
CA PHE A 54 -0.65 -20.35 -2.62
C PHE A 54 -1.40 -21.67 -2.79
N GLU A 55 -2.73 -21.65 -2.94
CA GLU A 55 -3.54 -22.86 -3.15
C GLU A 55 -3.06 -23.71 -4.35
N ARG A 56 -2.52 -23.05 -5.37
CA ARG A 56 -1.97 -23.69 -6.56
C ARG A 56 -0.48 -23.99 -6.47
N GLU A 57 0.17 -23.55 -5.41
CA GLU A 57 1.62 -23.60 -5.22
C GLU A 57 2.38 -22.96 -6.41
N ASP A 58 1.78 -21.88 -6.95
CA ASP A 58 2.28 -21.14 -8.10
C ASP A 58 3.17 -19.97 -7.65
N ILE A 59 4.46 -20.24 -7.51
CA ILE A 59 5.43 -19.22 -7.09
C ILE A 59 5.57 -18.09 -8.12
N ASP A 60 5.44 -18.38 -9.41
CA ASP A 60 5.57 -17.36 -10.46
C ASP A 60 4.40 -16.39 -10.41
N ALA A 61 3.19 -16.87 -10.16
CA ALA A 61 2.01 -16.00 -9.93
C ALA A 61 2.22 -15.10 -8.71
N LEU A 62 2.81 -15.61 -7.62
CA LEU A 62 3.14 -14.78 -6.44
C LEU A 62 4.18 -13.70 -6.77
N ILE A 63 5.24 -14.06 -7.50
CA ILE A 63 6.29 -13.12 -7.91
C ILE A 63 5.71 -11.98 -8.77
N GLN A 64 4.74 -12.27 -9.63
CA GLN A 64 4.07 -11.26 -10.45
C GLN A 64 3.21 -10.27 -9.64
N LEU A 65 2.77 -10.64 -8.44
CA LEU A 65 2.06 -9.75 -7.52
C LEU A 65 2.98 -8.78 -6.78
N LEU A 66 4.30 -9.03 -6.77
CA LEU A 66 5.26 -8.21 -6.03
C LEU A 66 5.58 -6.90 -6.72
N ALA A 67 5.71 -5.84 -5.93
CA ALA A 67 6.36 -4.61 -6.34
C ALA A 67 7.87 -4.82 -6.51
N ALA A 68 8.54 -3.94 -7.26
CA ALA A 68 9.97 -4.05 -7.53
C ALA A 68 10.83 -4.07 -6.26
N ASP A 69 10.45 -3.26 -5.28
CA ASP A 69 11.14 -3.10 -4.00
C ASP A 69 10.42 -3.76 -2.81
N SER A 70 9.74 -4.87 -3.08
CA SER A 70 8.99 -5.61 -2.06
C SER A 70 9.88 -6.38 -1.09
N GLY A 71 9.32 -6.75 0.06
CA GLY A 71 10.02 -7.57 1.06
C GLY A 71 9.17 -7.90 2.28
N PRO A 72 9.74 -8.62 3.26
CA PRO A 72 9.11 -8.77 4.55
C PRO A 72 8.93 -7.41 5.23
N ILE A 73 7.75 -7.15 5.78
CA ILE A 73 7.46 -5.91 6.51
C ILE A 73 8.40 -5.79 7.72
N GLY A 74 8.97 -4.60 7.92
CA GLY A 74 9.92 -4.32 8.99
C GLY A 74 11.35 -4.78 8.74
N ARG A 75 11.64 -5.30 7.55
CA ARG A 75 12.99 -5.74 7.14
C ARG A 75 13.37 -5.18 5.76
N PRO A 76 13.43 -3.84 5.62
CA PRO A 76 13.81 -3.23 4.35
C PRO A 76 15.28 -3.52 4.05
N GLY A 77 15.61 -3.64 2.75
CA GLY A 77 16.98 -3.82 2.30
C GLY A 77 17.06 -4.32 0.87
N ALA A 78 18.25 -4.29 0.29
CA ALA A 78 18.48 -4.67 -1.10
C ALA A 78 18.11 -6.13 -1.42
N SER A 79 18.19 -7.03 -0.43
CA SER A 79 17.86 -8.45 -0.58
C SER A 79 16.44 -8.82 -0.12
N SER A 80 15.62 -7.84 0.31
CA SER A 80 14.32 -8.10 0.93
C SER A 80 13.38 -8.88 0.01
N ARG A 81 13.33 -8.55 -1.28
CA ARG A 81 12.49 -9.23 -2.27
C ARG A 81 12.89 -10.70 -2.44
N ILE A 82 14.17 -10.97 -2.51
CA ILE A 82 14.70 -12.33 -2.62
C ILE A 82 14.35 -13.13 -1.36
N HIS A 83 14.51 -12.55 -0.18
CA HIS A 83 14.15 -13.19 1.08
C HIS A 83 12.67 -13.57 1.15
N LEU A 84 11.78 -12.69 0.68
CA LEU A 84 10.35 -12.97 0.65
C LEU A 84 10.02 -14.13 -0.30
N ILE A 85 10.62 -14.15 -1.49
CA ILE A 85 10.43 -15.23 -2.46
C ILE A 85 10.94 -16.58 -1.89
N GLU A 86 12.10 -16.59 -1.28
CA GLU A 86 12.67 -17.81 -0.68
C GLU A 86 11.83 -18.29 0.52
N LEU A 87 11.25 -17.38 1.30
CA LEU A 87 10.31 -17.73 2.34
C LEU A 87 9.08 -18.46 1.75
N TRP A 88 8.50 -17.93 0.68
CA TRP A 88 7.35 -18.54 0.01
C TRP A 88 7.68 -19.92 -0.58
N LYS A 89 8.82 -20.05 -1.26
CA LYS A 89 9.30 -21.35 -1.77
C LYS A 89 9.47 -22.38 -0.65
N THR A 90 10.02 -21.94 0.48
CA THR A 90 10.20 -22.81 1.65
C THR A 90 8.86 -23.24 2.22
N LYS A 91 7.90 -22.34 2.32
CA LYS A 91 6.55 -22.68 2.77
C LYS A 91 5.90 -23.71 1.85
N MET A 92 5.93 -23.49 0.53
CA MET A 92 5.35 -24.40 -0.46
C MET A 92 6.05 -25.77 -0.49
N LYS A 93 7.34 -25.82 -0.19
CA LYS A 93 8.09 -27.09 -0.09
C LYS A 93 7.72 -27.89 1.14
N ASN A 94 7.40 -27.21 2.24
CA ASN A 94 7.17 -27.84 3.54
C ASN A 94 5.70 -28.17 3.82
N PHE A 95 4.78 -27.52 3.11
CA PHE A 95 3.33 -27.63 3.34
C PHE A 95 2.58 -27.81 2.02
N GLU A 96 1.52 -28.61 2.07
CA GLU A 96 0.65 -28.87 0.92
C GLU A 96 -0.51 -27.86 0.90
N TYR A 97 -0.30 -26.69 0.29
CA TYR A 97 -1.30 -25.65 0.18
C TYR A 97 -2.50 -26.03 -0.70
N GLN A 98 -2.32 -26.99 -1.62
CA GLN A 98 -3.41 -27.52 -2.46
C GLN A 98 -4.55 -28.09 -1.62
N ARG A 99 -4.31 -28.49 -0.39
CA ARG A 99 -5.35 -28.93 0.57
C ARG A 99 -6.35 -27.83 0.94
N LEU A 100 -6.02 -26.57 0.67
CA LEU A 100 -6.92 -25.41 0.89
C LEU A 100 -7.89 -25.19 -0.28
N ALA A 101 -7.71 -25.86 -1.40
CA ALA A 101 -8.55 -25.69 -2.59
C ALA A 101 -10.04 -25.86 -2.26
N GLY A 102 -10.84 -24.89 -2.68
CA GLY A 102 -12.28 -24.84 -2.40
C GLY A 102 -12.65 -24.33 -1.00
N THR A 103 -11.67 -23.96 -0.17
CA THR A 103 -11.89 -23.40 1.17
C THR A 103 -11.84 -21.87 1.12
N ALA A 104 -12.73 -21.20 1.86
CA ALA A 104 -12.66 -19.75 2.06
C ALA A 104 -11.56 -19.43 3.09
N VAL A 105 -10.32 -19.31 2.64
CA VAL A 105 -9.12 -19.14 3.49
C VAL A 105 -9.09 -17.74 4.13
N ALA A 106 -9.38 -16.69 3.38
CA ALA A 106 -9.32 -15.31 3.85
C ALA A 106 -10.72 -14.78 4.17
N ARG A 107 -10.86 -14.09 5.29
CA ARG A 107 -12.09 -13.40 5.69
C ARG A 107 -12.14 -12.00 5.08
N ILE A 108 -12.38 -11.92 3.77
CA ILE A 108 -12.35 -10.66 3.02
C ILE A 108 -13.30 -9.59 3.60
N SER A 109 -14.47 -9.98 4.09
CA SER A 109 -15.44 -9.05 4.69
C SER A 109 -14.98 -8.44 6.03
N GLN A 110 -13.92 -8.96 6.62
CA GLN A 110 -13.38 -8.52 7.92
C GLN A 110 -11.99 -7.89 7.77
N LEU A 111 -11.55 -7.57 6.56
CA LEU A 111 -10.25 -6.96 6.38
C LEU A 111 -10.22 -5.53 6.93
N GLU A 112 -9.09 -5.16 7.52
CA GLU A 112 -8.80 -3.82 8.01
C GLU A 112 -7.85 -3.13 7.05
N LYS A 113 -8.14 -1.88 6.70
CA LYS A 113 -7.33 -1.05 5.79
C LYS A 113 -6.84 0.19 6.50
N HIS A 114 -5.57 0.49 6.36
CA HIS A 114 -4.96 1.70 6.88
C HIS A 114 -4.16 2.40 5.79
N THR A 115 -4.29 3.72 5.72
CA THR A 115 -3.43 4.55 4.86
C THR A 115 -2.13 4.91 5.60
N TYR A 116 -1.19 5.51 4.88
CA TYR A 116 0.04 6.03 5.49
C TYR A 116 -0.25 7.00 6.63
N GLU A 117 -1.27 7.86 6.48
CA GLU A 117 -1.65 8.89 7.43
C GLU A 117 -2.37 8.32 8.65
N THR A 118 -3.21 7.30 8.45
CA THR A 118 -4.00 6.71 9.54
C THR A 118 -3.21 5.69 10.36
N LEU A 119 -2.25 5.00 9.74
CA LEU A 119 -1.43 4.01 10.42
C LEU A 119 -0.42 4.72 11.36
N GLY A 120 -0.43 4.34 12.63
CA GLY A 120 0.38 4.97 13.65
C GLY A 120 -0.25 6.23 14.27
N ALA A 121 -1.38 6.72 13.75
CA ALA A 121 -2.17 7.79 14.39
C ALA A 121 -3.07 7.25 15.52
N LEU A 122 -3.38 5.94 15.49
CA LEU A 122 -4.22 5.28 16.47
C LEU A 122 -3.37 4.77 17.63
N SER A 123 -3.69 5.19 18.84
CA SER A 123 -3.09 4.65 20.06
C SER A 123 -3.44 3.16 20.20
N GLY A 124 -2.39 2.32 20.29
CA GLY A 124 -2.56 0.85 20.39
C GLY A 124 -2.84 0.12 19.08
N GLY A 125 -2.83 0.81 17.95
CA GLY A 125 -2.94 0.20 16.61
C GLY A 125 -1.60 -0.29 16.07
N PRO A 126 -1.60 -0.89 14.86
CA PRO A 126 -0.38 -1.33 14.19
C PRO A 126 0.59 -0.16 13.98
N THR A 127 1.87 -0.42 14.18
CA THR A 127 2.93 0.58 13.94
C THR A 127 3.17 0.71 12.44
N ARG A 128 3.37 1.96 11.97
CA ARG A 128 3.74 2.21 10.58
C ARG A 128 5.09 1.61 10.26
N PRO A 129 5.19 0.71 9.26
CA PRO A 129 6.48 0.19 8.81
C PRO A 129 7.38 1.32 8.27
N PRO A 130 8.69 1.27 8.50
CA PRO A 130 9.62 2.31 8.03
C PRO A 130 9.68 2.40 6.50
N GLU A 131 9.43 1.31 5.79
CA GLU A 131 9.39 1.23 4.32
C GLU A 131 8.09 1.71 3.69
N MET A 132 7.04 1.94 4.48
CA MET A 132 5.75 2.42 3.99
C MET A 132 5.87 3.83 3.45
N ARG A 133 5.27 4.10 2.30
CA ARG A 133 5.27 5.39 1.62
C ARG A 133 3.87 6.01 1.56
N PRO A 134 3.77 7.34 1.45
CA PRO A 134 2.49 7.97 1.13
C PRO A 134 1.86 7.35 -0.13
N GLY A 135 0.59 6.99 -0.04
CA GLY A 135 -0.15 6.29 -1.09
C GLY A 135 -0.14 4.76 -0.98
N ASP A 136 0.69 4.18 -0.13
CA ASP A 136 0.61 2.76 0.21
C ASP A 136 -0.61 2.50 1.10
N ILE A 137 -1.14 1.29 0.99
CA ILE A 137 -2.20 0.78 1.86
C ILE A 137 -1.67 -0.41 2.65
N TYR A 138 -1.86 -0.37 3.95
CA TYR A 138 -1.58 -1.46 4.86
C TYR A 138 -2.88 -2.22 5.14
N VAL A 139 -2.91 -3.50 4.81
CA VAL A 139 -4.11 -4.33 4.90
C VAL A 139 -3.85 -5.49 5.85
N ARG A 140 -4.75 -5.67 6.82
CA ARG A 140 -4.75 -6.84 7.71
C ARG A 140 -5.93 -7.73 7.33
N VAL A 141 -5.63 -8.96 6.97
CA VAL A 141 -6.60 -9.93 6.47
C VAL A 141 -6.69 -11.09 7.46
N PRO A 142 -7.78 -11.22 8.22
CA PRO A 142 -7.98 -12.38 9.07
C PRO A 142 -8.06 -13.66 8.23
N ILE A 143 -7.34 -14.68 8.64
CA ILE A 143 -7.31 -15.99 8.00
C ILE A 143 -8.31 -16.91 8.71
N ALA A 144 -9.24 -17.47 7.94
CA ALA A 144 -10.28 -18.35 8.49
C ALA A 144 -9.74 -19.76 8.78
N VAL A 145 -8.78 -20.21 7.98
CA VAL A 145 -8.17 -21.54 8.09
C VAL A 145 -6.65 -21.41 8.10
N PRO A 146 -6.05 -20.95 9.23
CA PRO A 146 -4.60 -20.79 9.31
C PRO A 146 -3.86 -22.12 9.42
N ARG A 147 -4.55 -23.19 9.83
CA ARG A 147 -3.98 -24.51 10.10
C ARG A 147 -4.79 -25.62 9.47
N ILE A 148 -4.10 -26.70 9.10
CA ILE A 148 -4.72 -27.97 8.75
C ILE A 148 -4.07 -29.05 9.63
N GLY A 149 -4.86 -29.65 10.54
CA GLY A 149 -4.31 -30.53 11.58
C GLY A 149 -3.35 -29.78 12.49
N SER A 150 -2.11 -30.26 12.61
CA SER A 150 -1.04 -29.63 13.39
C SER A 150 -0.20 -28.65 12.56
N GLU A 151 -0.40 -28.57 11.25
CA GLU A 151 0.41 -27.74 10.33
C GLU A 151 -0.15 -26.33 10.23
N GLN A 152 0.65 -25.32 10.54
CA GLN A 152 0.32 -23.93 10.37
C GLN A 152 0.75 -23.45 8.99
N LEU A 153 -0.23 -23.23 8.12
CA LEU A 153 -0.02 -22.78 6.72
C LEU A 153 0.17 -21.27 6.62
N PHE A 154 -0.62 -20.53 7.41
CA PHE A 154 -0.58 -19.06 7.51
C PHE A 154 -0.59 -18.64 8.97
N GLY A 155 -0.21 -17.38 9.23
CA GLY A 155 -0.56 -16.73 10.49
C GLY A 155 -2.08 -16.55 10.64
N ASP A 156 -2.54 -16.19 11.81
CA ASP A 156 -3.96 -15.89 12.05
C ASP A 156 -4.40 -14.63 11.29
N ILE A 157 -3.46 -13.71 11.04
CA ILE A 157 -3.66 -12.50 10.24
C ILE A 157 -2.54 -12.43 9.20
N LEU A 158 -2.93 -12.32 7.93
CA LEU A 158 -2.03 -11.97 6.83
C LEU A 158 -1.98 -10.45 6.71
N VAL A 159 -0.78 -9.89 6.72
CA VAL A 159 -0.55 -8.46 6.54
C VAL A 159 0.09 -8.20 5.19
N LEU A 160 -0.53 -7.35 4.39
CA LEU A 160 -0.02 -6.93 3.10
C LEU A 160 0.10 -5.41 3.05
N MET A 161 1.24 -4.91 2.64
CA MET A 161 1.43 -3.52 2.26
C MET A 161 1.35 -3.42 0.75
N LEU A 162 0.35 -2.71 0.26
CA LEU A 162 0.02 -2.62 -1.16
C LEU A 162 0.45 -1.26 -1.71
N ARG A 163 1.02 -1.28 -2.91
CA ARG A 163 1.53 -0.10 -3.62
C ARG A 163 1.06 -0.11 -5.06
N ARG A 164 0.70 1.06 -5.58
CA ARG A 164 0.42 1.22 -7.00
C ARG A 164 1.74 1.33 -7.77
N GLU A 165 1.95 0.42 -8.71
CA GLU A 165 3.11 0.38 -9.59
C GLU A 165 2.60 0.10 -11.02
N ASP A 166 2.97 0.94 -11.99
CA ASP A 166 2.53 0.85 -13.38
C ASP A 166 1.00 0.71 -13.56
N GLY A 167 0.24 1.49 -12.77
CA GLY A 167 -1.22 1.49 -12.79
C GLY A 167 -1.88 0.27 -12.14
N ARG A 168 -1.10 -0.66 -11.60
CA ARG A 168 -1.59 -1.87 -10.92
C ARG A 168 -1.24 -1.85 -9.44
N LEU A 169 -2.09 -2.48 -8.65
CA LEU A 169 -1.82 -2.68 -7.24
C LEU A 169 -0.90 -3.88 -7.06
N LYS A 170 0.23 -3.67 -6.38
CA LYS A 170 1.28 -4.65 -6.13
C LYS A 170 1.54 -4.80 -4.65
N ILE A 171 2.09 -5.94 -4.24
CA ILE A 171 2.50 -6.20 -2.87
C ILE A 171 3.91 -5.63 -2.66
N ALA A 172 4.02 -4.58 -1.84
CA ALA A 172 5.29 -3.96 -1.45
C ALA A 172 5.83 -4.55 -0.14
N GLY A 173 4.99 -5.18 0.67
CA GLY A 173 5.41 -5.84 1.89
C GLY A 173 4.44 -6.91 2.34
N GLN A 174 4.96 -7.91 3.06
CA GLN A 174 4.18 -8.99 3.61
C GLN A 174 4.70 -9.37 5.00
N ALA A 175 3.77 -9.64 5.90
CA ALA A 175 4.02 -10.23 7.20
C ALA A 175 2.85 -11.16 7.61
N GLU A 176 3.06 -11.91 8.66
CA GLU A 176 2.01 -12.72 9.28
C GLU A 176 2.04 -12.48 10.78
N GLU A 177 0.86 -12.37 11.37
CA GLU A 177 0.68 -12.21 12.82
C GLU A 177 -0.06 -13.43 13.38
N ASN A 178 0.34 -13.85 14.58
CA ASN A 178 -0.39 -14.86 15.35
C ASN A 178 -1.07 -14.16 16.51
N VAL A 179 -2.35 -14.43 16.69
CA VAL A 179 -3.14 -13.95 17.83
C VAL A 179 -2.99 -14.99 18.94
N ASN A 180 -2.26 -14.61 19.99
CA ASN A 180 -2.13 -15.46 21.20
C ASN A 180 -3.39 -15.40 22.06
#